data_8b7d1d6f2c10234d16158a8c96cd5d85
#
_entry.id   8b7d1d6f2c10234d16158a8c96cd5d85
#
_cell.length_a   1.000
_cell.length_b   1.000
_cell.length_c   1.000
_cell.angle_alpha   90.00
_cell.angle_beta   90.00
_cell.angle_gamma   90.00
#
_symmetry.space_group_name_H-M   'P 1'
#
loop_
_entity.id
_entity.type
_entity.pdbx_description
1 polymer ?
#
loop_
_entity_poly.entity_id
_entity_poly.type
_entity_poly.pdbx_seq_one_letter_code
_entity_poly.pdbx_strand_id
1 'polypeptide(L)'
;LSAQGQGGSGILLRHPFYQREIPLLLGEHVTAEDGTGVVHTAPGHGVEDFVVSQAYGLIDTYPAAELNPVGGNGVYLAGTPVVEGQFIWKANDSITELLRENGHLLAFSRFEHSYPHCWRHKTPVAFRATPQWFMSMEKEGLRDCALKAIREVRWIPGWGEERITGMIAGRPDWCISRQRTWGVP
;
A
#
# COMPACT_ATOMS: atom_id res chain seq x y z
N LEU A 1 1.55 21.67 -5.60
CA LEU A 1 2.63 21.16 -6.45
C LEU A 1 2.02 20.05 -7.30
N SER A 2 1.72 20.36 -8.56
CA SER A 2 1.18 19.38 -9.50
C SER A 2 2.25 18.33 -9.79
N ALA A 3 2.02 17.11 -9.36
CA ALA A 3 2.80 15.92 -9.74
C ALA A 3 2.53 15.62 -11.22
N GLN A 4 3.17 16.37 -12.10
CA GLN A 4 3.29 15.98 -13.50
C GLN A 4 4.70 15.45 -13.70
N GLY A 5 4.77 14.15 -13.87
CA GLY A 5 5.78 13.34 -14.50
C GLY A 5 7.25 13.77 -14.36
N GLN A 6 8.09 12.88 -13.83
CA GLN A 6 9.55 12.95 -13.83
C GLN A 6 10.16 13.98 -12.88
N GLY A 7 10.27 13.63 -11.62
CA GLY A 7 11.06 14.45 -10.74
C GLY A 7 11.01 14.00 -9.30
N GLY A 8 11.58 12.85 -8.99
CA GLY A 8 12.20 12.69 -7.70
C GLY A 8 13.17 13.83 -7.47
N SER A 9 13.72 14.00 -6.28
CA SER A 9 14.72 15.04 -5.96
C SER A 9 15.93 15.07 -6.91
N GLY A 10 16.01 14.15 -7.88
CA GLY A 10 17.19 13.92 -8.73
C GLY A 10 18.34 13.22 -7.98
N ILE A 11 18.14 12.93 -6.70
CA ILE A 11 19.15 12.29 -5.85
C ILE A 11 18.90 10.78 -5.90
N LEU A 12 19.98 10.04 -6.19
CA LEU A 12 20.01 8.60 -6.10
C LEU A 12 20.77 8.19 -4.82
N LEU A 13 20.23 7.23 -4.11
CA LEU A 13 20.80 6.65 -2.90
C LEU A 13 21.27 5.23 -3.21
N ARG A 14 22.43 4.85 -2.69
CA ARG A 14 22.89 3.48 -2.76
C ARG A 14 22.12 2.62 -1.76
N HIS A 15 21.53 1.51 -2.21
CA HIS A 15 20.87 0.56 -1.34
C HIS A 15 21.89 -0.06 -0.35
N PRO A 16 21.58 -0.23 0.95
CA PRO A 16 22.58 -0.61 1.96
C PRO A 16 23.12 -2.05 1.82
N PHE A 17 22.45 -2.94 1.09
CA PHE A 17 22.92 -4.31 0.88
C PHE A 17 22.63 -4.87 -0.52
N TYR A 18 21.76 -4.25 -1.32
CA TYR A 18 21.62 -4.62 -2.74
C TYR A 18 22.50 -3.71 -3.58
N GLN A 19 23.08 -4.27 -4.65
CA GLN A 19 23.89 -3.48 -5.59
C GLN A 19 22.97 -2.75 -6.59
N ARG A 20 22.21 -1.80 -6.06
CA ARG A 20 21.36 -0.92 -6.87
C ARG A 20 21.25 0.46 -6.27
N GLU A 21 20.92 1.40 -7.12
CA GLU A 21 20.54 2.75 -6.72
C GLU A 21 19.02 2.83 -6.58
N ILE A 22 18.57 3.64 -5.63
CA ILE A 22 17.16 3.89 -5.34
C ILE A 22 16.92 5.40 -5.33
N PRO A 23 15.81 5.89 -5.88
CA PRO A 23 15.51 7.32 -5.90
C PRO A 23 15.10 7.82 -4.51
N LEU A 24 15.53 9.04 -4.18
CA LEU A 24 14.99 9.79 -3.06
C LEU A 24 13.70 10.50 -3.51
N LEU A 25 12.58 10.18 -2.87
CA LEU A 25 11.27 10.73 -3.18
C LEU A 25 10.85 11.71 -2.08
N LEU A 26 9.98 12.66 -2.44
CA LEU A 26 9.30 13.53 -1.50
C LEU A 26 7.89 12.98 -1.24
N GLY A 27 7.51 12.82 0.03
CA GLY A 27 6.19 12.32 0.42
C GLY A 27 5.58 13.18 1.51
N GLU A 28 4.32 13.60 1.34
CA GLU A 28 3.61 14.46 2.30
C GLU A 28 3.34 13.75 3.64
N HIS A 29 3.36 12.41 3.64
CA HIS A 29 3.20 11.58 4.85
C HIS A 29 4.47 11.51 5.72
N VAL A 30 5.59 12.05 5.23
CA VAL A 30 6.86 12.06 5.97
C VAL A 30 7.04 13.41 6.63
N THR A 31 7.21 13.41 7.95
CA THR A 31 7.41 14.62 8.75
C THR A 31 8.80 14.63 9.38
N ALA A 32 9.30 15.81 9.71
CA ALA A 32 10.61 15.96 10.40
C ALA A 32 10.50 15.79 11.91
N GLU A 33 9.28 15.78 12.44
CA GLU A 33 8.98 15.63 13.86
C GLU A 33 9.09 14.17 14.33
N ASP A 34 8.88 13.22 13.40
CA ASP A 34 8.94 11.79 13.69
C ASP A 34 10.23 11.16 13.12
N GLY A 35 11.05 10.58 13.99
CA GLY A 35 12.26 9.85 13.60
C GLY A 35 13.30 10.74 12.93
N THR A 36 13.78 10.32 11.76
CA THR A 36 14.83 11.01 11.00
C THR A 36 14.28 11.89 9.87
N GLY A 37 12.99 11.84 9.58
CA GLY A 37 12.41 12.43 8.37
C GLY A 37 12.77 11.67 7.07
N VAL A 38 13.42 10.50 7.18
CA VAL A 38 13.76 9.62 6.05
C VAL A 38 13.15 8.25 6.29
N VAL A 39 12.28 7.80 5.38
CA VAL A 39 11.51 6.58 5.50
C VAL A 39 11.78 5.66 4.31
N HIS A 40 11.97 4.38 4.57
CA HIS A 40 12.01 3.37 3.52
C HIS A 40 10.62 3.18 2.93
N THR A 41 10.50 3.29 1.61
CA THR A 41 9.23 3.14 0.87
C THR A 41 9.15 1.75 0.24
N ALA A 42 8.10 0.99 0.58
CA ALA A 42 7.83 -0.34 0.04
C ALA A 42 6.51 -0.34 -0.73
N PRO A 43 6.50 -0.13 -2.06
CA PRO A 43 5.30 0.14 -2.86
C PRO A 43 4.20 -0.90 -2.74
N GLY A 44 4.56 -2.17 -2.55
CA GLY A 44 3.61 -3.27 -2.40
C GLY A 44 3.10 -3.49 -0.97
N HIS A 45 3.59 -2.72 0.03
CA HIS A 45 3.40 -3.06 1.45
C HIS A 45 2.90 -1.91 2.33
N GLY A 46 2.50 -0.78 1.75
CA GLY A 46 1.91 0.36 2.43
C GLY A 46 1.01 1.15 1.50
N VAL A 47 -0.03 1.78 2.04
CA VAL A 47 -0.96 2.60 1.23
C VAL A 47 -0.27 3.89 0.79
N GLU A 48 0.36 4.60 1.70
CA GLU A 48 1.13 5.82 1.44
C GLU A 48 2.31 5.52 0.51
N ASP A 49 2.99 4.40 0.72
CA ASP A 49 4.09 3.92 -0.12
C ASP A 49 3.63 3.67 -1.55
N PHE A 50 2.47 3.04 -1.71
CA PHE A 50 1.88 2.79 -3.02
C PHE A 50 1.52 4.10 -3.74
N VAL A 51 0.85 5.02 -3.03
CA VAL A 51 0.40 6.32 -3.59
C VAL A 51 1.60 7.16 -4.05
N VAL A 52 2.63 7.29 -3.22
CA VAL A 52 3.83 8.05 -3.61
C VAL A 52 4.55 7.38 -4.76
N SER A 53 4.67 6.06 -4.74
CA SER A 53 5.32 5.31 -5.83
C SER A 53 4.58 5.42 -7.15
N GLN A 54 3.25 5.44 -7.11
CA GLN A 54 2.41 5.68 -8.29
C GLN A 54 2.60 7.09 -8.83
N ALA A 55 2.61 8.10 -7.96
CA ALA A 55 2.80 9.50 -8.35
C ALA A 55 4.15 9.75 -9.07
N TYR A 56 5.18 8.98 -8.71
CA TYR A 56 6.50 9.04 -9.35
C TYR A 56 6.70 8.00 -10.46
N GLY A 57 5.67 7.25 -10.87
CA GLY A 57 5.74 6.28 -11.95
C GLY A 57 6.55 5.02 -11.65
N LEU A 58 6.87 4.75 -10.39
CA LEU A 58 7.68 3.59 -10.00
C LEU A 58 6.93 2.26 -10.19
N ILE A 59 5.61 2.31 -10.05
CA ILE A 59 4.76 1.12 -10.22
C ILE A 59 4.86 0.54 -11.63
N ASP A 60 5.01 1.41 -12.64
CA ASP A 60 5.13 1.01 -14.04
C ASP A 60 6.58 0.77 -14.48
N THR A 61 7.54 1.23 -13.67
CA THR A 61 8.98 1.16 -13.98
C THR A 61 9.62 -0.14 -13.50
N TYR A 62 9.22 -0.63 -12.33
CA TYR A 62 9.83 -1.79 -11.70
C TYR A 62 8.98 -3.05 -11.86
N PRO A 63 9.60 -4.24 -12.00
CA PRO A 63 8.88 -5.51 -12.04
C PRO A 63 8.00 -5.70 -10.80
N ALA A 64 6.81 -6.27 -10.99
CA ALA A 64 5.87 -6.52 -9.89
C ALA A 64 6.47 -7.37 -8.75
N ALA A 65 7.38 -8.28 -9.05
CA ALA A 65 8.07 -9.10 -8.06
C ALA A 65 9.04 -8.29 -7.17
N GLU A 66 9.62 -7.20 -7.70
CA GLU A 66 10.47 -6.30 -6.92
C GLU A 66 9.63 -5.35 -6.05
N LEU A 67 8.50 -4.91 -6.56
CA LEU A 67 7.57 -4.04 -5.82
C LEU A 67 6.82 -4.78 -4.72
N ASN A 68 6.62 -6.08 -4.88
CA ASN A 68 5.85 -6.93 -3.96
C ASN A 68 6.55 -8.29 -3.74
N PRO A 69 7.70 -8.29 -3.06
CA PRO A 69 8.54 -9.47 -2.88
C PRO A 69 7.99 -10.51 -1.90
N VAL A 70 6.82 -10.27 -1.31
CA VAL A 70 6.22 -11.17 -0.31
C VAL A 70 5.05 -11.95 -0.91
N GLY A 71 5.06 -13.26 -0.78
CA GLY A 71 4.00 -14.15 -1.21
C GLY A 71 2.74 -14.07 -0.33
N GLY A 72 1.65 -14.68 -0.80
CA GLY A 72 0.38 -14.72 -0.06
C GLY A 72 0.43 -15.46 1.28
N ASN A 73 1.48 -16.24 1.51
CA ASN A 73 1.76 -16.95 2.77
C ASN A 73 2.66 -16.14 3.73
N GLY A 74 3.00 -14.89 3.40
CA GLY A 74 3.86 -14.04 4.21
C GLY A 74 5.35 -14.39 4.14
N VAL A 75 5.77 -15.17 3.12
CA VAL A 75 7.17 -15.58 2.93
C VAL A 75 7.75 -14.81 1.75
N TYR A 76 9.00 -14.38 1.87
CA TYR A 76 9.72 -13.75 0.78
C TYR A 76 9.90 -14.69 -0.40
N LEU A 77 9.61 -14.19 -1.60
CA LEU A 77 9.66 -14.93 -2.85
C LEU A 77 11.11 -15.24 -3.28
N ALA A 78 11.24 -16.24 -4.15
CA ALA A 78 12.51 -16.53 -4.83
C ALA A 78 13.00 -15.30 -5.61
N GLY A 79 14.31 -15.08 -5.59
CA GLY A 79 14.93 -13.90 -6.18
C GLY A 79 14.92 -12.66 -5.28
N THR A 80 14.57 -12.82 -4.00
CA THR A 80 14.72 -11.76 -2.97
C THR A 80 15.98 -12.07 -2.13
N PRO A 81 17.17 -11.62 -2.55
CA PRO A 81 18.40 -11.96 -1.87
C PRO A 81 18.34 -11.64 -0.37
N VAL A 82 19.10 -12.38 0.44
CA VAL A 82 19.18 -12.20 1.91
C VAL A 82 17.99 -12.74 2.70
N VAL A 83 16.77 -12.56 2.20
CA VAL A 83 15.54 -12.90 2.95
C VAL A 83 14.66 -13.93 2.24
N GLU A 84 15.09 -14.44 1.08
CA GLU A 84 14.37 -15.47 0.32
C GLU A 84 13.97 -16.66 1.23
N GLY A 85 12.70 -17.06 1.14
CA GLY A 85 12.16 -18.15 1.93
C GLY A 85 11.91 -17.83 3.40
N GLN A 86 12.27 -16.67 3.89
CA GLN A 86 12.01 -16.25 5.27
C GLN A 86 10.60 -15.68 5.43
N PHE A 87 10.00 -15.95 6.58
CA PHE A 87 8.75 -15.33 6.98
C PHE A 87 8.99 -13.87 7.39
N ILE A 88 8.14 -12.94 6.95
CA ILE A 88 8.35 -11.49 7.08
C ILE A 88 8.70 -11.03 8.49
N TRP A 89 8.05 -11.58 9.53
CA TRP A 89 8.32 -11.19 10.91
C TRP A 89 9.67 -11.69 11.45
N LYS A 90 10.21 -12.75 10.84
CA LYS A 90 11.55 -13.27 11.17
C LYS A 90 12.66 -12.56 10.43
N ALA A 91 12.37 -12.07 9.22
CA ALA A 91 13.33 -11.38 8.39
C ALA A 91 13.83 -10.06 9.00
N ASN A 92 13.06 -9.42 9.88
CA ASN A 92 13.44 -8.19 10.54
C ASN A 92 14.77 -8.32 11.31
N ASP A 93 14.95 -9.40 12.06
CA ASP A 93 16.19 -9.63 12.81
C ASP A 93 17.35 -9.91 11.85
N SER A 94 17.15 -10.71 10.80
CA SER A 94 18.15 -11.00 9.78
C SER A 94 18.62 -9.74 9.03
N ILE A 95 17.69 -8.86 8.65
CA ILE A 95 18.00 -7.60 7.97
C ILE A 95 18.78 -6.66 8.91
N THR A 96 18.37 -6.56 10.17
CA THR A 96 19.04 -5.71 11.16
C THR A 96 20.47 -6.16 11.40
N GLU A 97 20.70 -7.48 11.50
CA GLU A 97 22.05 -8.03 11.65
C GLU A 97 22.91 -7.78 10.44
N LEU A 98 22.41 -8.00 9.24
CA LEU A 98 23.11 -7.70 7.99
C LEU A 98 23.52 -6.22 7.90
N LEU A 99 22.63 -5.30 8.26
CA LEU A 99 22.95 -3.87 8.27
C LEU A 99 24.06 -3.53 9.27
N ARG A 100 24.08 -4.22 10.41
CA ARG A 100 25.12 -4.08 11.44
C ARG A 100 26.47 -4.60 10.94
N GLU A 101 26.48 -5.79 10.37
CA GLU A 101 27.70 -6.42 9.81
C GLU A 101 28.31 -5.59 8.68
N ASN A 102 27.47 -4.99 7.84
CA ASN A 102 27.91 -4.13 6.73
C ASN A 102 28.27 -2.69 7.16
N GLY A 103 28.13 -2.35 8.45
CA GLY A 103 28.39 -1.00 8.94
C GLY A 103 27.39 0.06 8.47
N HIS A 104 26.20 -0.34 8.03
CA HIS A 104 25.15 0.53 7.53
C HIS A 104 24.02 0.78 8.56
N LEU A 105 24.06 0.16 9.73
CA LEU A 105 23.10 0.37 10.80
C LEU A 105 23.51 1.59 11.63
N LEU A 106 22.79 2.70 11.49
CA LEU A 106 23.05 3.91 12.28
C LEU A 106 22.59 3.75 13.73
N ALA A 107 21.37 3.28 13.93
CA ALA A 107 20.78 3.02 15.24
C ALA A 107 19.67 1.98 15.15
N PHE A 108 19.38 1.33 16.27
CA PHE A 108 18.25 0.41 16.39
C PHE A 108 17.59 0.60 17.75
N SER A 109 16.26 0.75 17.74
CA SER A 109 15.46 0.77 18.97
C SER A 109 14.18 -0.03 18.75
N ARG A 110 13.65 -0.61 19.82
CA ARG A 110 12.33 -1.23 19.84
C ARG A 110 11.37 -0.27 20.52
N PHE A 111 10.19 -0.12 19.94
CA PHE A 111 9.10 0.67 20.54
C PHE A 111 7.78 -0.07 20.38
N GLU A 112 6.88 0.17 21.30
CA GLU A 112 5.54 -0.40 21.25
C GLU A 112 4.58 0.58 20.57
N HIS A 113 3.77 0.07 19.66
CA HIS A 113 2.74 0.85 18.98
C HIS A 113 1.53 -0.03 18.66
N SER A 114 0.39 0.61 18.42
CA SER A 114 -0.80 -0.08 17.95
C SER A 114 -0.58 -0.65 16.55
N TYR A 115 -0.90 -1.93 16.35
CA TYR A 115 -0.75 -2.59 15.07
C TYR A 115 -2.02 -3.34 14.67
N PRO A 116 -2.45 -3.31 13.40
CA PRO A 116 -3.64 -4.02 12.95
C PRO A 116 -3.50 -5.54 13.11
N HIS A 117 -4.50 -6.17 13.69
CA HIS A 117 -4.58 -7.61 13.86
C HIS A 117 -5.82 -8.19 13.16
N CYS A 118 -5.69 -9.38 12.63
CA CYS A 118 -6.82 -10.13 12.09
C CYS A 118 -7.85 -10.37 13.20
N TRP A 119 -9.07 -9.87 13.03
CA TRP A 119 -10.11 -9.99 14.05
C TRP A 119 -10.44 -11.46 14.40
N ARG A 120 -10.23 -12.37 13.45
CA ARG A 120 -10.51 -13.81 13.63
C ARG A 120 -9.34 -14.56 14.28
N HIS A 121 -8.13 -14.41 13.76
CA HIS A 121 -6.96 -15.16 14.21
C HIS A 121 -6.14 -14.44 15.28
N LYS A 122 -6.42 -13.15 15.52
CA LYS A 122 -5.69 -12.30 16.48
C LYS A 122 -4.19 -12.18 16.21
N THR A 123 -3.79 -12.45 14.98
CA THR A 123 -2.40 -12.31 14.51
C THR A 123 -2.21 -10.99 13.78
N PRO A 124 -1.02 -10.39 13.80
CA PRO A 124 -0.73 -9.19 13.04
C PRO A 124 -0.95 -9.43 11.54
N VAL A 125 -1.48 -8.44 10.85
CA VAL A 125 -1.70 -8.48 9.40
C VAL A 125 -0.54 -7.83 8.66
N ALA A 126 -0.23 -8.31 7.45
CA ALA A 126 0.70 -7.66 6.55
C ALA A 126 -0.09 -6.95 5.44
N PHE A 127 0.28 -5.71 5.15
CA PHE A 127 -0.21 -5.02 3.97
C PHE A 127 0.49 -5.61 2.73
N ARG A 128 -0.28 -5.89 1.69
CA ARG A 128 0.22 -6.45 0.45
C ARG A 128 -0.65 -6.02 -0.72
N ALA A 129 -0.04 -5.40 -1.71
CA ALA A 129 -0.72 -5.10 -2.96
C ALA A 129 -1.05 -6.41 -3.69
N THR A 130 -2.30 -6.56 -4.11
CA THR A 130 -2.78 -7.72 -4.86
C THR A 130 -3.64 -7.26 -6.02
N PRO A 131 -3.59 -7.94 -7.18
CA PRO A 131 -4.49 -7.67 -8.28
C PRO A 131 -5.95 -7.80 -7.83
N GLN A 132 -6.77 -6.80 -8.14
CA GLN A 132 -8.17 -6.74 -7.77
C GLN A 132 -9.00 -6.30 -8.98
N TRP A 133 -10.27 -6.69 -8.97
CA TRP A 133 -11.26 -6.22 -9.93
C TRP A 133 -12.03 -5.06 -9.33
N PHE A 134 -12.06 -3.95 -10.06
CA PHE A 134 -12.79 -2.76 -9.66
C PHE A 134 -13.84 -2.40 -10.70
N MET A 135 -15.00 -1.97 -10.20
CA MET A 135 -16.01 -1.28 -11.01
C MET A 135 -15.78 0.22 -10.80
N SER A 136 -15.42 0.92 -11.86
CA SER A 136 -15.23 2.36 -11.81
C SER A 136 -16.56 3.08 -11.59
N MET A 137 -16.57 4.00 -10.65
CA MET A 137 -17.71 4.86 -10.37
C MET A 137 -17.80 6.04 -11.36
N GLU A 138 -16.66 6.43 -11.95
CA GLU A 138 -16.58 7.57 -12.87
C GLU A 138 -16.74 7.15 -14.34
N LYS A 139 -16.13 6.00 -14.68
CA LYS A 139 -16.20 5.50 -16.06
C LYS A 139 -17.66 5.26 -16.46
N GLU A 140 -18.03 5.66 -17.69
CA GLU A 140 -19.39 5.58 -18.24
C GLU A 140 -20.45 6.34 -17.39
N GLY A 141 -20.03 7.24 -16.50
CA GLY A 141 -20.92 8.09 -15.71
C GLY A 141 -21.80 7.33 -14.71
N LEU A 142 -21.32 6.20 -14.17
CA LEU A 142 -22.09 5.37 -13.24
C LEU A 142 -22.56 6.15 -12.01
N ARG A 143 -21.67 7.00 -11.43
CA ARG A 143 -22.00 7.84 -10.28
C ARG A 143 -23.15 8.78 -10.59
N ASP A 144 -23.07 9.51 -11.71
CA ASP A 144 -24.08 10.47 -12.10
C ASP A 144 -25.44 9.80 -12.39
N CYS A 145 -25.41 8.64 -13.07
CA CYS A 145 -26.60 7.84 -13.30
C CYS A 145 -27.25 7.37 -11.99
N ALA A 146 -26.44 6.92 -11.03
CA ALA A 146 -26.95 6.49 -9.74
C ALA A 146 -27.54 7.65 -8.92
N LEU A 147 -26.86 8.80 -8.89
CA LEU A 147 -27.36 9.99 -8.20
C LEU A 147 -28.65 10.53 -8.82
N LYS A 148 -28.80 10.42 -10.14
CA LYS A 148 -30.05 10.76 -10.83
C LYS A 148 -31.17 9.81 -10.44
N ALA A 149 -30.91 8.50 -10.51
CA ALA A 149 -31.91 7.49 -10.16
C ALA A 149 -32.40 7.61 -8.71
N ILE A 150 -31.52 7.95 -7.76
CA ILE A 150 -31.88 8.17 -6.35
C ILE A 150 -32.97 9.23 -6.20
N ARG A 151 -32.91 10.31 -6.97
CA ARG A 151 -33.91 11.40 -6.94
C ARG A 151 -35.28 11.00 -7.51
N GLU A 152 -35.31 9.95 -8.33
CA GLU A 152 -36.53 9.43 -8.97
C GLU A 152 -37.28 8.41 -8.09
N VAL A 153 -36.61 7.92 -7.02
CA VAL A 153 -37.17 6.92 -6.10
C VAL A 153 -37.97 7.59 -4.97
N ARG A 154 -39.11 7.04 -4.64
CA ARG A 154 -39.86 7.42 -3.45
C ARG A 154 -39.28 6.76 -2.21
N TRP A 155 -38.68 7.57 -1.35
CA TRP A 155 -38.04 7.10 -0.12
C TRP A 155 -39.00 7.05 1.07
N ILE A 156 -39.06 5.91 1.78
CA ILE A 156 -39.81 5.72 3.00
C ILE A 156 -38.92 5.05 4.03
N PRO A 157 -38.44 5.78 5.05
CA PRO A 157 -38.66 7.20 5.36
C PRO A 157 -37.88 8.13 4.41
N GLY A 158 -38.30 9.38 4.30
CA GLY A 158 -37.76 10.37 3.36
C GLY A 158 -36.27 10.67 3.56
N TRP A 159 -35.74 10.61 4.79
CA TRP A 159 -34.29 10.80 5.07
C TRP A 159 -33.37 9.76 4.40
N GLY A 160 -33.93 8.66 3.90
CA GLY A 160 -33.19 7.65 3.16
C GLY A 160 -32.53 8.21 1.90
N GLU A 161 -33.15 9.20 1.24
CA GLU A 161 -32.60 9.85 0.06
C GLU A 161 -31.28 10.56 0.34
N GLU A 162 -31.23 11.38 1.38
CA GLU A 162 -30.03 12.11 1.76
C GLU A 162 -28.88 11.15 2.11
N ARG A 163 -29.19 10.13 2.89
CA ARG A 163 -28.20 9.12 3.31
C ARG A 163 -27.59 8.38 2.14
N ILE A 164 -28.40 7.86 1.22
CA ILE A 164 -27.88 7.11 0.06
C ILE A 164 -27.16 8.02 -0.92
N THR A 165 -27.62 9.26 -1.10
CA THR A 165 -26.95 10.27 -1.90
C THR A 165 -25.53 10.53 -1.38
N GLY A 166 -25.37 10.77 -0.08
CA GLY A 166 -24.06 10.96 0.53
C GLY A 166 -23.14 9.75 0.39
N MET A 167 -23.68 8.55 0.53
CA MET A 167 -22.91 7.30 0.34
C MET A 167 -22.43 7.12 -1.11
N ILE A 168 -23.21 7.51 -2.12
CA ILE A 168 -22.84 7.35 -3.52
C ILE A 168 -21.93 8.50 -3.99
N ALA A 169 -22.21 9.74 -3.56
CA ALA A 169 -21.42 10.91 -3.95
C ALA A 169 -19.94 10.78 -3.60
N GLY A 170 -19.63 10.29 -2.40
CA GLY A 170 -18.26 10.10 -1.93
C GLY A 170 -17.68 8.69 -2.13
N ARG A 171 -18.39 7.78 -2.84
CA ARG A 171 -17.96 6.40 -2.94
C ARG A 171 -16.76 6.24 -3.87
N PRO A 172 -15.65 5.62 -3.44
CA PRO A 172 -14.56 5.23 -4.34
C PRO A 172 -15.03 4.10 -5.28
N ASP A 173 -14.20 3.76 -6.26
CA ASP A 173 -14.40 2.60 -7.14
C ASP A 173 -14.72 1.34 -6.31
N TRP A 174 -15.62 0.53 -6.81
CA TRP A 174 -16.09 -0.63 -6.07
C TRP A 174 -15.23 -1.85 -6.34
N CYS A 175 -14.46 -2.29 -5.34
CA CYS A 175 -13.74 -3.56 -5.40
C CYS A 175 -14.74 -4.73 -5.32
N ILE A 176 -14.87 -5.48 -6.41
CA ILE A 176 -15.79 -6.60 -6.53
C ILE A 176 -15.14 -7.96 -6.31
N SER A 177 -13.82 -8.05 -6.42
CA SER A 177 -13.08 -9.28 -6.15
C SER A 177 -12.97 -9.58 -4.65
N ARG A 178 -12.81 -10.85 -4.32
CA ARG A 178 -12.57 -11.35 -2.96
C ARG A 178 -11.41 -12.35 -3.01
N GLN A 179 -10.57 -12.36 -1.97
CA GLN A 179 -9.41 -13.23 -1.86
C GLN A 179 -9.77 -14.63 -1.31
N ARG A 180 -11.00 -14.81 -0.88
CA ARG A 180 -11.51 -16.09 -0.38
C ARG A 180 -12.69 -16.55 -1.21
N THR A 181 -12.73 -17.83 -1.49
CA THR A 181 -13.91 -18.46 -2.06
C THR A 181 -15.09 -18.28 -1.10
N TRP A 182 -16.17 -17.75 -1.61
CA TRP A 182 -17.42 -17.55 -0.87
C TRP A 182 -18.53 -18.27 -1.61
N GLY A 183 -19.34 -19.02 -0.89
CA GLY A 183 -20.45 -19.77 -1.43
C GLY A 183 -20.91 -20.83 -0.44
N VAL A 184 -22.09 -21.38 -0.72
CA VAL A 184 -22.61 -22.56 -0.02
C VAL A 184 -22.17 -23.77 -0.82
N PRO A 185 -21.63 -24.83 -0.19
CA PRO A 185 -21.28 -26.06 -0.90
C PRO A 185 -22.53 -26.77 -1.42
#